data_ab2776e1e7170ee439908aa4c9ad973c
#
_entry.id   ab2776e1e7170ee439908aa4c9ad973c
#
_cell.length_a   1.000
_cell.length_b   1.000
_cell.length_c   1.000
_cell.angle_alpha   90.00
_cell.angle_beta   90.00
_cell.angle_gamma   90.00
#
_symmetry.space_group_name_H-M   'P 1'
#
loop_
_entity.id
_entity.type
_entity.pdbx_description
1 polymer ?
#
loop_
_entity_poly.entity_id
_entity_poly.type
_entity_poly.pdbx_seq_one_letter_code
_entity_poly.pdbx_strand_id
1 'polypeptide(L)'
;MFKAVTFGELMLRLAPEGYNRFVQSDNFLATFGGGEANVAVSLANYGIDAAFVSKLPEHDIGQMAVNSLRKFGVDTSLITRGGNRVGIYFCEKGASQRPSKVIYDRAGSSIATATTADFD
;
A
#
# COMPACT_ATOMS: atom_id res chain seq x y z
N MET A 1 -3.09 5.64 -23.02
CA MET A 1 -2.12 6.64 -22.53
C MET A 1 -2.56 7.14 -21.17
N PHE A 2 -1.62 7.25 -20.24
CA PHE A 2 -1.93 7.73 -18.89
C PHE A 2 -1.84 9.23 -18.82
N LYS A 3 -2.75 9.87 -18.12
CA LYS A 3 -2.68 11.31 -17.84
C LYS A 3 -1.92 11.61 -16.56
N ALA A 4 -1.79 10.61 -15.68
CA ALA A 4 -1.04 10.76 -14.45
C ALA A 4 -0.34 9.44 -14.12
N VAL A 5 0.89 9.54 -13.64
CA VAL A 5 1.68 8.41 -13.19
C VAL A 5 2.25 8.78 -11.82
N THR A 6 2.02 7.94 -10.83
CA THR A 6 2.61 8.13 -9.51
C THR A 6 3.57 6.98 -9.20
N PHE A 7 4.58 7.25 -8.40
CA PHE A 7 5.62 6.28 -8.04
C PHE A 7 5.81 6.28 -6.53
N GLY A 8 5.78 5.12 -5.93
CA GLY A 8 6.00 5.03 -4.50
C GLY A 8 5.80 3.64 -3.94
N GLU A 9 5.65 3.57 -2.64
CA GLU A 9 5.43 2.33 -1.92
C GLU A 9 3.94 2.14 -1.60
N LEU A 10 3.44 0.93 -1.87
CA LEU A 10 2.13 0.49 -1.41
C LEU A 10 2.36 -0.48 -0.26
N MET A 11 1.83 -0.14 0.91
CA MET A 11 2.02 -0.92 2.12
C MET A 11 0.74 -1.61 2.54
N LEU A 12 0.89 -2.78 3.16
CA LEU A 12 -0.21 -3.45 3.85
C LEU A 12 -0.44 -2.73 5.18
N ARG A 13 -1.65 -2.24 5.37
CA ARG A 13 -2.05 -1.55 6.60
C ARG A 13 -2.83 -2.52 7.46
N LEU A 14 -2.37 -2.74 8.68
CA LEU A 14 -3.04 -3.60 9.65
C LEU A 14 -3.49 -2.75 10.84
N ALA A 15 -4.78 -2.78 11.11
CA ALA A 15 -5.37 -1.96 12.17
C ALA A 15 -6.28 -2.80 13.07
N PRO A 16 -6.13 -2.69 14.40
CA PRO A 16 -7.08 -3.32 15.31
C PRO A 16 -8.50 -2.79 15.08
N GLU A 17 -9.49 -3.58 15.41
CA GLU A 17 -10.88 -3.16 15.32
C GLU A 17 -11.16 -1.99 16.25
N GLY A 18 -11.95 -1.03 15.74
CA GLY A 18 -12.41 0.10 16.52
C GLY A 18 -11.26 0.87 17.14
N TYR A 19 -11.32 1.03 18.45
CA TYR A 19 -10.33 1.77 19.23
C TYR A 19 -9.47 0.87 20.10
N ASN A 20 -9.41 -0.44 19.81
CA ASN A 20 -8.58 -1.36 20.57
C ASN A 20 -7.10 -0.99 20.41
N ARG A 21 -6.35 -1.18 21.50
CA ARG A 21 -4.90 -1.08 21.46
C ARG A 21 -4.32 -2.35 20.83
N PHE A 22 -3.11 -2.25 20.30
CA PHE A 22 -2.42 -3.41 19.72
C PHE A 22 -2.38 -4.60 20.68
N VAL A 23 -2.06 -4.33 21.96
CA VAL A 23 -1.91 -5.39 22.96
C VAL A 23 -3.24 -6.04 23.36
N GLN A 24 -4.35 -5.44 22.98
CA GLN A 24 -5.70 -5.97 23.25
C GLN A 24 -6.29 -6.73 22.07
N SER A 25 -5.69 -6.63 20.89
CA SER A 25 -6.30 -7.09 19.65
C SER A 25 -5.88 -8.52 19.32
N ASP A 26 -6.84 -9.32 18.91
CA ASP A 26 -6.62 -10.66 18.38
C ASP A 26 -6.71 -10.71 16.85
N ASN A 27 -7.13 -9.62 16.23
CA ASN A 27 -7.30 -9.55 14.78
C ASN A 27 -6.97 -8.16 14.26
N PHE A 28 -6.77 -8.07 12.96
CA PHE A 28 -6.52 -6.80 12.27
C PHE A 28 -7.38 -6.72 11.03
N LEU A 29 -7.87 -5.52 10.74
CA LEU A 29 -8.42 -5.22 9.43
C LEU A 29 -7.26 -4.91 8.50
N ALA A 30 -7.19 -5.62 7.38
CA ALA A 30 -6.13 -5.46 6.39
C ALA A 30 -6.62 -4.59 5.24
N THR A 31 -5.91 -3.51 4.98
CA THR A 31 -6.13 -2.64 3.82
C THR A 31 -4.76 -2.29 3.24
N PHE A 32 -4.74 -1.55 2.14
CA PHE A 32 -3.48 -1.11 1.54
C PHE A 32 -3.49 0.40 1.42
N GLY A 33 -2.32 1.01 1.59
CA GLY A 33 -2.20 2.46 1.51
C GLY A 33 -0.77 2.92 1.29
N GLY A 34 -0.65 4.16 0.91
CA GLY A 34 0.60 4.84 0.66
C GLY A 34 0.27 6.18 0.01
N GLY A 35 1.11 7.20 0.23
CA GLY A 35 0.80 8.55 -0.25
C GLY A 35 0.53 8.62 -1.74
N GLU A 36 1.47 8.11 -2.55
CA GLU A 36 1.38 8.16 -4.01
C GLU A 36 0.30 7.23 -4.55
N ALA A 37 0.10 6.07 -3.89
CA ALA A 37 -0.96 5.16 -4.27
C ALA A 37 -2.33 5.78 -3.97
N ASN A 38 -2.47 6.47 -2.86
CA ASN A 38 -3.71 7.17 -2.52
C ASN A 38 -4.03 8.27 -3.53
N VAL A 39 -3.01 8.97 -4.02
CA VAL A 39 -3.17 9.97 -5.08
C VAL A 39 -3.67 9.30 -6.36
N ALA A 40 -3.09 8.17 -6.75
CA ALA A 40 -3.53 7.44 -7.95
C ALA A 40 -4.98 7.00 -7.84
N VAL A 41 -5.40 6.48 -6.69
CA VAL A 41 -6.78 6.08 -6.43
C VAL A 41 -7.72 7.29 -6.53
N SER A 42 -7.35 8.42 -5.93
CA SER A 42 -8.16 9.63 -6.01
C SER A 42 -8.34 10.10 -7.45
N LEU A 43 -7.26 10.12 -8.23
CA LEU A 43 -7.33 10.53 -9.63
C LEU A 43 -8.22 9.58 -10.43
N ALA A 44 -8.10 8.28 -10.21
CA ALA A 44 -8.95 7.31 -10.88
C ALA A 44 -10.43 7.52 -10.54
N ASN A 45 -10.72 7.85 -9.29
CA ASN A 45 -12.10 8.14 -8.85
C ASN A 45 -12.68 9.38 -9.53
N TYR A 46 -11.83 10.31 -9.94
CA TYR A 46 -12.25 11.49 -10.71
C TYR A 46 -12.28 11.24 -12.22
N GLY A 47 -12.10 10.00 -12.65
CA GLY A 47 -12.15 9.64 -14.07
C GLY A 47 -10.87 9.93 -14.85
N ILE A 48 -9.77 10.17 -14.16
CA ILE A 48 -8.48 10.41 -14.80
C ILE A 48 -7.73 9.08 -14.95
N ASP A 49 -7.15 8.84 -16.12
CA ASP A 49 -6.35 7.64 -16.37
C ASP A 49 -5.05 7.72 -15.58
N ALA A 50 -5.01 7.03 -14.45
CA ALA A 50 -3.87 7.05 -13.55
C ALA A 50 -3.21 5.67 -13.49
N ALA A 51 -1.88 5.66 -13.49
CA ALA A 51 -1.08 4.46 -13.28
C ALA A 51 -0.21 4.63 -12.04
N PHE A 52 0.04 3.52 -11.37
CA PHE A 52 0.93 3.49 -10.22
C PHE A 52 2.15 2.65 -10.55
N VAL A 53 3.34 3.20 -10.31
CA VAL A 53 4.62 2.53 -10.52
C VAL A 53 5.19 2.13 -9.17
N SER A 54 5.52 0.86 -9.02
CA SER A 54 6.10 0.33 -7.80
C SER A 54 6.72 -1.03 -8.06
N LYS A 55 7.18 -1.67 -7.01
CA LYS A 55 7.64 -3.05 -7.06
C LYS A 55 6.97 -3.82 -5.93
N LEU A 56 6.32 -4.92 -6.26
CA LEU A 56 5.60 -5.78 -5.32
C LEU A 56 5.99 -7.23 -5.55
N PRO A 57 6.01 -8.05 -4.50
CA PRO A 57 6.38 -9.47 -4.66
C PRO A 57 5.36 -10.23 -5.49
N GLU A 58 5.79 -11.39 -6.01
CA GLU A 58 4.95 -12.21 -6.87
C GLU A 58 3.94 -13.06 -6.09
N HIS A 59 4.15 -13.25 -4.79
CA HIS A 59 3.26 -14.08 -3.98
C HIS A 59 1.90 -13.42 -3.75
N ASP A 60 1.02 -14.15 -3.06
CA ASP A 60 -0.39 -13.77 -2.89
C ASP A 60 -0.58 -12.42 -2.21
N ILE A 61 0.27 -12.06 -1.26
CA ILE A 61 0.14 -10.76 -0.58
C ILE A 61 0.44 -9.62 -1.56
N GLY A 62 1.43 -9.80 -2.44
CA GLY A 62 1.67 -8.85 -3.52
C GLY A 62 0.49 -8.75 -4.47
N GLN A 63 -0.16 -9.88 -4.77
CA GLN A 63 -1.35 -9.89 -5.62
C GLN A 63 -2.53 -9.19 -4.94
N MET A 64 -2.70 -9.35 -3.63
CA MET A 64 -3.71 -8.59 -2.88
C MET A 64 -3.49 -7.08 -3.03
N ALA A 65 -2.22 -6.65 -2.96
CA ALA A 65 -1.88 -5.24 -3.11
C ALA A 65 -2.26 -4.74 -4.51
N VAL A 66 -1.91 -5.49 -5.55
CA VAL A 66 -2.29 -5.13 -6.92
C VAL A 66 -3.81 -5.06 -7.07
N ASN A 67 -4.52 -6.03 -6.54
CA ASN A 67 -5.97 -6.07 -6.61
C ASN A 67 -6.61 -4.87 -5.91
N SER A 68 -6.03 -4.41 -4.82
CA SER A 68 -6.55 -3.25 -4.09
C SER A 68 -6.55 -1.99 -4.94
N LEU A 69 -5.57 -1.83 -5.83
CA LEU A 69 -5.49 -0.72 -6.76
C LEU A 69 -6.43 -0.91 -7.95
N ARG A 70 -6.47 -2.12 -8.50
CA ARG A 70 -7.33 -2.44 -9.65
C ARG A 70 -8.79 -2.26 -9.32
N LYS A 71 -9.18 -2.51 -8.11
CA LYS A 71 -10.54 -2.30 -7.61
C LYS A 71 -11.03 -0.87 -7.84
N PHE A 72 -10.14 0.10 -7.79
CA PHE A 72 -10.47 1.52 -7.98
C PHE A 72 -10.14 2.02 -9.38
N GLY A 73 -9.76 1.14 -10.28
CA GLY A 73 -9.49 1.51 -11.68
C GLY A 73 -8.09 2.07 -11.94
N VAL A 74 -7.17 1.93 -10.98
CA VAL A 74 -5.78 2.34 -11.21
C VAL A 74 -5.12 1.31 -12.12
N ASP A 75 -4.35 1.80 -13.11
CA ASP A 75 -3.59 0.92 -14.00
C ASP A 75 -2.37 0.39 -13.25
N THR A 76 -2.25 -0.92 -13.20
CA THR A 76 -1.19 -1.62 -12.48
C THR A 76 -0.16 -2.27 -13.40
N SER A 77 -0.24 -2.00 -14.71
CA SER A 77 0.64 -2.64 -15.70
C SER A 77 2.10 -2.23 -15.56
N LEU A 78 2.36 -1.11 -14.88
CA LEU A 78 3.72 -0.60 -14.65
C LEU A 78 4.31 -1.05 -13.31
N ILE A 79 3.60 -1.92 -12.57
CA ILE A 79 4.13 -2.47 -11.33
C ILE A 79 5.04 -3.65 -11.66
N THR A 80 6.29 -3.55 -11.24
CA THR A 80 7.26 -4.64 -11.38
C THR A 80 7.00 -5.68 -10.28
N ARG A 81 7.03 -6.95 -10.65
CA ARG A 81 6.80 -8.05 -9.69
C ARG A 81 8.14 -8.70 -9.35
N GLY A 82 8.47 -8.72 -8.09
CA GLY A 82 9.72 -9.31 -7.61
C GLY A 82 9.98 -8.95 -6.16
N GLY A 83 11.09 -9.45 -5.62
CA GLY A 83 11.41 -9.24 -4.21
C GLY A 83 10.64 -10.19 -3.31
N ASN A 84 10.74 -9.99 -2.00
CA ASN A 84 10.30 -10.98 -1.02
C ASN A 84 9.09 -10.54 -0.20
N ARG A 85 8.84 -9.24 -0.05
CA ARG A 85 7.80 -8.82 0.89
C ARG A 85 7.18 -7.49 0.52
N VAL A 86 5.94 -7.32 0.97
CA VAL A 86 5.25 -6.03 1.00
C VAL A 86 5.59 -5.36 2.33
N GLY A 87 5.89 -4.08 2.32
CA GLY A 87 6.05 -3.32 3.55
C GLY A 87 4.73 -3.26 4.31
N ILE A 88 4.82 -3.24 5.64
CA ILE A 88 3.65 -3.25 6.53
C ILE A 88 3.71 -2.04 7.42
N TYR A 89 2.56 -1.45 7.72
CA TYR A 89 2.46 -0.55 8.85
C TYR A 89 1.23 -0.92 9.69
N PHE A 90 1.42 -0.84 11.00
CA PHE A 90 0.38 -1.09 11.97
C PHE A 90 -0.15 0.26 12.43
N CYS A 91 -1.47 0.41 12.46
CA CYS A 91 -2.10 1.68 12.82
C CYS A 91 -3.13 1.46 13.92
N GLU A 92 -2.90 2.09 15.07
CA GLU A 92 -3.82 2.06 16.20
C GLU A 92 -4.51 3.41 16.28
N LYS A 93 -5.84 3.42 16.22
CA LYS A 93 -6.59 4.67 16.31
C LYS A 93 -6.51 5.25 17.72
N GLY A 94 -6.29 6.55 17.81
CA GLY A 94 -6.36 7.28 19.05
C GLY A 94 -7.82 7.38 19.53
N ALA A 95 -7.98 7.56 20.83
CA ALA A 95 -9.29 7.76 21.45
C ALA A 95 -9.15 8.76 22.59
N SER A 96 -10.01 9.78 22.62
CA SER A 96 -9.98 10.83 23.62
C SER A 96 -8.61 11.49 23.66
N GLN A 97 -7.89 11.39 24.78
CA GLN A 97 -6.54 11.97 24.94
C GLN A 97 -5.42 11.05 24.47
N ARG A 98 -5.75 9.83 24.10
CA ARG A 98 -4.75 8.88 23.59
C ARG A 98 -4.48 9.15 22.12
N PRO A 99 -3.24 9.47 21.72
CA PRO A 99 -2.93 9.71 20.31
C PRO A 99 -2.95 8.42 19.51
N SER A 100 -3.08 8.56 18.20
CA SER A 100 -2.89 7.44 17.28
C SER A 100 -1.43 6.98 17.32
N LYS A 101 -1.23 5.68 17.11
CA LYS A 101 0.10 5.07 17.10
C LYS A 101 0.31 4.35 15.78
N VAL A 102 1.48 4.54 15.17
CA VAL A 102 1.85 3.86 13.94
C VAL A 102 3.19 3.16 14.14
N ILE A 103 3.25 1.90 13.71
CA ILE A 103 4.48 1.11 13.73
C ILE A 103 4.77 0.69 12.30
N TYR A 104 5.96 1.02 11.79
CA TYR A 104 6.38 0.61 10.45
C TYR A 104 7.22 -0.66 10.51
N ASP A 105 6.93 -1.57 9.59
CA ASP A 105 7.70 -2.80 9.37
C ASP A 105 7.88 -2.95 7.87
N ARG A 106 8.84 -2.22 7.31
CA ARG A 106 9.00 -2.15 5.85
C ARG A 106 10.45 -2.25 5.37
N ALA A 107 11.39 -2.57 6.24
CA ALA A 107 12.77 -2.76 5.83
C ALA A 107 12.86 -3.95 4.87
N GLY A 108 13.60 -3.79 3.78
CA GLY A 108 13.75 -4.85 2.79
C GLY A 108 12.50 -5.20 1.99
N SER A 109 11.50 -4.32 1.97
CA SER A 109 10.33 -4.51 1.10
C SER A 109 10.77 -4.53 -0.36
N SER A 110 9.94 -5.08 -1.24
CA SER A 110 10.27 -5.19 -2.66
C SER A 110 10.65 -3.84 -3.26
N ILE A 111 9.87 -2.79 -2.98
CA ILE A 111 10.19 -1.45 -3.49
C ILE A 111 11.48 -0.90 -2.87
N ALA A 112 11.75 -1.19 -1.60
CA ALA A 112 12.96 -0.72 -0.93
C ALA A 112 14.23 -1.36 -1.53
N THR A 113 14.11 -2.54 -2.12
CA THR A 113 15.22 -3.24 -2.78
C THR A 113 15.27 -2.99 -4.28
N ALA A 114 14.37 -2.17 -4.82
CA ALA A 114 14.28 -1.91 -6.25
C ALA A 114 15.51 -1.15 -6.76
N THR A 115 15.84 -1.44 -8.01
CA THR A 115 16.93 -0.76 -8.72
C THR A 115 16.39 -0.17 -10.01
N THR A 116 17.20 0.64 -10.69
CA THR A 116 16.80 1.22 -11.98
C THR A 116 16.49 0.15 -13.03
N ALA A 117 17.05 -1.05 -12.90
CA ALA A 117 16.76 -2.15 -13.82
C ALA A 117 15.33 -2.67 -13.70
N ASP A 118 14.65 -2.41 -12.59
CA ASP A 118 13.25 -2.83 -12.39
C ASP A 118 12.26 -1.93 -13.13
N PHE A 119 12.68 -0.79 -13.58
CA PHE A 119 11.79 0.20 -14.21
C PHE A 119 12.39 0.69 -15.53
N ASP A 120 11.59 0.61 -16.56
CA ASP A 120 11.94 1.13 -17.90
C ASP A 120 11.18 2.40 -18.22
#